data_373d36dd9cf6984c9e43b629646d3edc
#
_entry.id   373d36dd9cf6984c9e43b629646d3edc
#
_cell.length_a   1.000
_cell.length_b   1.000
_cell.length_c   1.000
_cell.angle_alpha   90.00
_cell.angle_beta   90.00
_cell.angle_gamma   90.00
#
_symmetry.space_group_name_H-M   'P 1'
#
loop_
_entity.id
_entity.type
_entity.pdbx_description
1 polymer ?
#
loop_
_entity_poly.entity_id
_entity_poly.type
_entity_poly.pdbx_seq_one_letter_code
_entity_poly.pdbx_strand_id
1 'polypeptide(L)'
;MERVADGVWLLRGDLRKSMNVYFLEDGDGVVQFDAGSRAMVKSARAAAQELGGVKRVVLSHAHADHRGTAPSMGVPVFCHPDEVADAESDASIAPYMELSELPFAPVRWIYPFLLRRWDGGAVKIDGTVSEGEEIAGFQVLHFPGHAPGLIGLWRQSDRLAIVSDVVYLVDSTRLKPLPAGEASVPHPAWAWDHAKAKQSVHRLAALEPAVVCAGHERPLRGENLRETLERAADKF
;
A
#
# COMPACT_ATOMS: atom_id res chain seq x y z
N MET A 1 8.60 -9.89 12.03
CA MET A 1 9.12 -8.99 10.99
C MET A 1 9.96 -9.82 10.02
N GLU A 2 9.93 -9.53 8.72
CA GLU A 2 10.65 -10.26 7.66
C GLU A 2 11.54 -9.25 6.91
N ARG A 3 12.83 -9.58 6.70
CA ARG A 3 13.70 -8.76 5.85
C ARG A 3 13.41 -9.08 4.39
N VAL A 4 12.97 -8.08 3.63
CA VAL A 4 12.60 -8.22 2.20
C VAL A 4 13.82 -8.04 1.30
N ALA A 5 14.61 -7.03 1.61
CA ALA A 5 15.84 -6.66 0.90
C ALA A 5 16.78 -5.93 1.86
N ASP A 6 17.90 -5.48 1.38
CA ASP A 6 18.83 -4.67 2.18
C ASP A 6 18.18 -3.36 2.60
N GLY A 7 18.21 -3.05 3.92
CA GLY A 7 17.55 -1.89 4.51
C GLY A 7 16.02 -1.88 4.41
N VAL A 8 15.37 -3.03 4.12
CA VAL A 8 13.90 -3.11 3.97
C VAL A 8 13.31 -4.26 4.77
N TRP A 9 12.38 -3.96 5.65
CA TRP A 9 11.64 -4.93 6.45
C TRP A 9 10.14 -4.83 6.21
N LEU A 10 9.46 -5.96 6.28
CA LEU A 10 8.03 -6.13 6.17
C LEU A 10 7.45 -6.62 7.49
N LEU A 11 6.50 -5.88 8.04
CA LEU A 11 5.61 -6.32 9.08
C LEU A 11 4.26 -6.67 8.47
N ARG A 12 3.84 -7.93 8.64
CA ARG A 12 2.52 -8.39 8.21
C ARG A 12 1.61 -8.59 9.42
N GLY A 13 0.44 -8.01 9.37
CA GLY A 13 -0.50 -8.03 10.51
C GLY A 13 -1.96 -8.14 10.11
N ASP A 14 -2.82 -7.98 11.13
CA ASP A 14 -4.28 -8.10 11.08
C ASP A 14 -4.79 -9.47 10.57
N LEU A 15 -5.99 -9.53 10.01
CA LEU A 15 -6.65 -10.74 9.58
C LEU A 15 -5.75 -11.55 8.64
N ARG A 16 -5.39 -12.78 9.07
CA ARG A 16 -4.54 -13.71 8.29
C ARG A 16 -3.20 -13.09 7.83
N LYS A 17 -2.74 -12.02 8.49
CA LYS A 17 -1.52 -11.28 8.12
C LYS A 17 -1.59 -10.73 6.68
N SER A 18 -2.76 -10.21 6.29
CA SER A 18 -2.97 -9.65 4.96
C SER A 18 -2.51 -8.20 4.81
N MET A 19 -2.39 -7.44 5.91
CA MET A 19 -1.96 -6.04 5.88
C MET A 19 -0.45 -5.92 5.98
N ASN A 20 0.15 -5.15 5.11
CA ASN A 20 1.58 -4.92 5.03
C ASN A 20 1.94 -3.50 5.52
N VAL A 21 3.04 -3.43 6.27
CA VAL A 21 3.71 -2.19 6.66
C VAL A 21 5.19 -2.39 6.37
N TYR A 22 5.81 -1.46 5.65
CA TYR A 22 7.23 -1.53 5.32
C TYR A 22 8.02 -0.55 6.18
N PHE A 23 9.19 -0.97 6.61
CA PHE A 23 10.17 -0.12 7.30
C PHE A 23 11.43 -0.04 6.43
N LEU A 24 11.85 1.19 6.14
CA LEU A 24 12.98 1.50 5.28
C LEU A 24 14.06 2.14 6.13
N GLU A 25 15.27 1.61 6.11
CA GLU A 25 16.41 2.16 6.84
C GLU A 25 16.72 3.58 6.37
N ASP A 26 16.82 4.50 7.33
CA ASP A 26 17.09 5.91 7.09
C ASP A 26 18.01 6.45 8.19
N GLY A 27 19.31 6.24 8.03
CA GLY A 27 20.34 6.59 9.02
C GLY A 27 20.20 5.78 10.31
N ASP A 28 19.90 6.45 11.42
CA ASP A 28 19.80 5.85 12.76
C ASP A 28 18.39 5.34 13.11
N GLY A 29 17.44 5.39 12.18
CA GLY A 29 16.05 4.94 12.34
C GLY A 29 15.45 4.48 11.04
N VAL A 30 14.13 4.53 10.95
CA VAL A 30 13.40 4.07 9.76
C VAL A 30 12.31 5.04 9.32
N VAL A 31 12.03 5.04 8.03
CA VAL A 31 10.76 5.53 7.46
C VAL A 31 9.78 4.38 7.46
N GLN A 32 8.59 4.59 7.98
CA GLN A 32 7.47 3.66 7.85
C GLN A 32 6.70 4.01 6.58
N PHE A 33 6.60 3.08 5.62
CA PHE A 33 5.78 3.21 4.42
C PHE A 33 4.53 2.36 4.57
N ASP A 34 3.39 3.00 4.46
CA ASP A 34 2.05 2.57 4.89
C ASP A 34 1.93 2.31 6.40
N ALA A 35 0.70 2.29 6.87
CA ALA A 35 0.41 2.21 8.30
C ALA A 35 -0.57 1.08 8.66
N GLY A 36 -0.92 0.22 7.70
CA GLY A 36 -1.77 -0.94 7.93
C GLY A 36 -3.08 -0.60 8.68
N SER A 37 -3.62 -1.55 9.42
CA SER A 37 -4.80 -1.33 10.25
C SER A 37 -4.45 -0.81 11.66
N ARG A 38 -5.40 -0.13 12.31
CA ARG A 38 -5.23 0.35 13.70
C ARG A 38 -4.90 -0.76 14.72
N ALA A 39 -5.28 -2.00 14.43
CA ALA A 39 -4.97 -3.14 15.29
C ALA A 39 -3.46 -3.44 15.33
N MET A 40 -2.69 -2.94 14.37
CA MET A 40 -1.25 -3.15 14.25
C MET A 40 -0.40 -2.16 15.06
N VAL A 41 -0.98 -1.16 15.73
CA VAL A 41 -0.22 -0.12 16.46
C VAL A 41 0.84 -0.69 17.38
N LYS A 42 0.50 -1.69 18.22
CA LYS A 42 1.46 -2.28 19.16
C LYS A 42 2.62 -2.98 18.44
N SER A 43 2.32 -3.76 17.42
CA SER A 43 3.33 -4.49 16.66
C SER A 43 4.18 -3.57 15.78
N ALA A 44 3.58 -2.53 15.19
CA ALA A 44 4.32 -1.54 14.41
C ALA A 44 5.32 -0.75 15.27
N ARG A 45 4.89 -0.28 16.46
CA ARG A 45 5.78 0.39 17.42
C ARG A 45 6.92 -0.51 17.89
N ALA A 46 6.63 -1.77 18.21
CA ALA A 46 7.67 -2.73 18.64
C ALA A 46 8.66 -2.99 17.51
N ALA A 47 8.19 -3.25 16.29
CA ALA A 47 9.04 -3.46 15.12
C ALA A 47 9.93 -2.23 14.83
N ALA A 48 9.34 -1.04 14.88
CA ALA A 48 10.07 0.20 14.68
C ALA A 48 11.16 0.42 15.74
N GLN A 49 10.87 0.12 17.00
CA GLN A 49 11.83 0.26 18.09
C GLN A 49 13.05 -0.67 17.94
N GLU A 50 12.85 -1.88 17.41
CA GLU A 50 13.95 -2.80 17.07
C GLU A 50 14.87 -2.24 15.98
N LEU A 51 14.37 -1.31 15.15
CA LEU A 51 15.06 -0.69 14.02
C LEU A 51 15.52 0.75 14.31
N GLY A 52 15.63 1.18 15.55
CA GLY A 52 16.08 2.52 15.93
C GLY A 52 14.97 3.57 16.06
N GLY A 53 13.72 3.22 15.79
CA GLY A 53 12.55 4.09 15.87
C GLY A 53 12.08 4.63 14.51
N VAL A 54 10.79 4.99 14.43
CA VAL A 54 10.21 5.65 13.23
C VAL A 54 10.54 7.13 13.27
N LYS A 55 11.08 7.66 12.19
CA LYS A 55 11.32 9.10 11.98
C LYS A 55 10.11 9.81 11.39
N ARG A 56 9.42 9.14 10.47
CA ARG A 56 8.20 9.60 9.81
C ARG A 56 7.41 8.45 9.23
N VAL A 57 6.13 8.66 9.02
CA VAL A 57 5.26 7.79 8.24
C VAL A 57 5.05 8.41 6.86
N VAL A 58 5.10 7.61 5.81
CA VAL A 58 4.70 7.99 4.46
C VAL A 58 3.57 7.06 4.04
N LEU A 59 2.40 7.62 3.78
CA LEU A 59 1.27 6.86 3.27
C LEU A 59 1.38 6.75 1.75
N SER A 60 1.24 5.55 1.23
CA SER A 60 1.10 5.35 -0.22
C SER A 60 -0.17 6.00 -0.74
N HIS A 61 -1.26 5.86 0.03
CA HIS A 61 -2.57 6.48 -0.18
C HIS A 61 -3.38 6.48 1.13
N ALA A 62 -4.56 7.08 1.16
CA ALA A 62 -5.30 7.40 2.38
C ALA A 62 -6.37 6.38 2.78
N HIS A 63 -6.44 5.19 2.17
CA HIS A 63 -7.46 4.20 2.55
C HIS A 63 -7.26 3.71 3.99
N ALA A 64 -8.37 3.31 4.61
CA ALA A 64 -8.47 2.97 6.04
C ALA A 64 -7.49 1.88 6.50
N ASP A 65 -7.16 0.94 5.64
CA ASP A 65 -6.24 -0.18 5.88
C ASP A 65 -4.77 0.13 5.56
N HIS A 66 -4.49 1.37 5.10
CA HIS A 66 -3.14 1.89 4.88
C HIS A 66 -2.77 3.05 5.81
N ARG A 67 -3.76 3.69 6.47
CA ARG A 67 -3.51 4.80 7.41
C ARG A 67 -3.73 4.42 8.88
N GLY A 68 -4.14 3.19 9.18
CA GLY A 68 -4.69 2.78 10.47
C GLY A 68 -3.80 3.00 11.69
N THR A 69 -2.48 2.82 11.61
CA THR A 69 -1.58 3.09 12.75
C THR A 69 -1.07 4.55 12.76
N ALA A 70 -1.14 5.28 11.64
CA ALA A 70 -0.51 6.59 11.48
C ALA A 70 -0.87 7.59 12.60
N PRO A 71 -2.15 7.79 13.00
CA PRO A 71 -2.51 8.73 14.06
C PRO A 71 -1.86 8.41 15.41
N SER A 72 -1.47 7.15 15.60
CA SER A 72 -0.91 6.64 16.87
C SER A 72 0.61 6.58 16.90
N MET A 73 1.32 6.84 15.79
CA MET A 73 2.78 6.69 15.76
C MET A 73 3.52 7.83 16.47
N GLY A 74 2.94 9.03 16.52
CA GLY A 74 3.51 10.19 17.22
C GLY A 74 4.70 10.81 16.49
N VAL A 75 4.77 10.64 15.18
CA VAL A 75 5.79 11.18 14.28
C VAL A 75 5.13 11.89 13.11
N PRO A 76 5.84 12.77 12.36
CA PRO A 76 5.28 13.41 11.17
C PRO A 76 4.77 12.42 10.14
N VAL A 77 3.64 12.75 9.50
CA VAL A 77 3.01 11.93 8.46
C VAL A 77 2.98 12.69 7.14
N PHE A 78 3.34 11.99 6.07
CA PHE A 78 3.41 12.51 4.71
C PHE A 78 2.57 11.65 3.77
N CYS A 79 2.01 12.26 2.72
CA CYS A 79 1.36 11.58 1.61
C CYS A 79 1.47 12.40 0.33
N HIS A 80 0.96 11.88 -0.78
CA HIS A 80 0.82 12.68 -2.00
C HIS A 80 -0.17 13.84 -1.78
N PRO A 81 0.00 15.02 -2.43
CA PRO A 81 -0.95 16.14 -2.30
C PRO A 81 -2.41 15.77 -2.53
N ASP A 82 -2.69 14.89 -3.50
CA ASP A 82 -4.05 14.45 -3.85
C ASP A 82 -4.68 13.50 -2.80
N GLU A 83 -3.92 13.05 -1.81
CA GLU A 83 -4.40 12.20 -0.70
C GLU A 83 -4.67 12.97 0.59
N VAL A 84 -4.25 14.24 0.68
CA VAL A 84 -4.36 15.02 1.93
C VAL A 84 -5.79 15.11 2.42
N ALA A 85 -6.73 15.44 1.53
CA ALA A 85 -8.14 15.59 1.90
C ALA A 85 -8.75 14.28 2.44
N ASP A 86 -8.44 13.15 1.81
CA ASP A 86 -8.92 11.84 2.25
C ASP A 86 -8.22 11.39 3.54
N ALA A 87 -6.92 11.66 3.70
CA ALA A 87 -6.17 11.33 4.91
C ALA A 87 -6.69 12.09 6.13
N GLU A 88 -7.02 13.38 5.98
CA GLU A 88 -7.52 14.24 7.05
C GLU A 88 -9.04 14.10 7.29
N SER A 89 -9.73 13.27 6.50
CA SER A 89 -11.15 12.95 6.66
C SER A 89 -11.38 11.88 7.72
N ASP A 90 -12.45 12.00 8.47
CA ASP A 90 -12.96 10.93 9.36
C ASP A 90 -13.67 9.80 8.61
N ALA A 91 -13.83 9.90 7.30
CA ALA A 91 -14.48 8.88 6.49
C ALA A 91 -13.58 7.67 6.30
N SER A 92 -14.03 6.49 6.74
CA SER A 92 -13.31 5.22 6.52
C SER A 92 -13.45 4.66 5.11
N ILE A 93 -14.33 5.24 4.30
CA ILE A 93 -14.64 4.82 2.93
C ILE A 93 -14.42 6.03 2.04
N ALA A 94 -13.51 5.92 1.09
CA ALA A 94 -13.26 7.00 0.14
C ALA A 94 -14.49 7.25 -0.75
N PRO A 95 -14.77 8.50 -1.13
CA PRO A 95 -16.03 8.88 -1.80
C PRO A 95 -16.21 8.24 -3.18
N TYR A 96 -15.13 7.76 -3.79
CA TYR A 96 -15.14 7.09 -5.10
C TYR A 96 -15.25 5.56 -5.01
N MET A 97 -15.28 4.97 -3.81
CA MET A 97 -15.45 3.51 -3.66
C MET A 97 -16.90 3.10 -3.89
N GLU A 98 -17.12 2.24 -4.87
CA GLU A 98 -18.44 1.72 -5.23
C GLU A 98 -18.63 0.27 -4.74
N LEU A 99 -18.77 0.09 -3.41
CA LEU A 99 -18.89 -1.24 -2.80
C LEU A 99 -20.10 -2.05 -3.31
N SER A 100 -21.09 -1.39 -3.89
CA SER A 100 -22.25 -2.00 -4.54
C SER A 100 -21.88 -2.84 -5.77
N GLU A 101 -20.75 -2.53 -6.42
CA GLU A 101 -20.24 -3.24 -7.60
C GLU A 101 -19.54 -4.56 -7.26
N LEU A 102 -19.27 -4.82 -5.99
CA LEU A 102 -18.66 -6.09 -5.60
C LEU A 102 -19.61 -7.25 -5.94
N PRO A 103 -19.11 -8.32 -6.59
CA PRO A 103 -19.99 -9.35 -7.18
C PRO A 103 -20.67 -10.22 -6.12
N PHE A 104 -20.15 -10.25 -4.88
CA PHE A 104 -20.61 -11.17 -3.85
C PHE A 104 -21.30 -10.43 -2.70
N ALA A 105 -22.60 -10.61 -2.53
CA ALA A 105 -23.42 -9.89 -1.56
C ALA A 105 -22.87 -9.90 -0.11
N PRO A 106 -22.42 -11.02 0.48
CA PRO A 106 -21.83 -11.02 1.82
C PRO A 106 -20.62 -10.09 1.96
N VAL A 107 -19.80 -9.97 0.91
CA VAL A 107 -18.61 -9.10 0.90
C VAL A 107 -19.03 -7.63 0.93
N ARG A 108 -20.09 -7.23 0.22
CA ARG A 108 -20.64 -5.86 0.26
C ARG A 108 -21.04 -5.42 1.68
N TRP A 109 -21.57 -6.35 2.48
CA TRP A 109 -22.00 -6.06 3.86
C TRP A 109 -20.82 -6.04 4.85
N ILE A 110 -19.82 -6.88 4.64
CA ILE A 110 -18.70 -6.99 5.58
C ILE A 110 -17.68 -5.86 5.41
N TYR A 111 -17.42 -5.39 4.19
CA TYR A 111 -16.37 -4.39 3.95
C TYR A 111 -16.59 -3.06 4.67
N PRO A 112 -17.77 -2.44 4.72
CA PRO A 112 -17.96 -1.22 5.51
C PRO A 112 -17.62 -1.39 6.99
N PHE A 113 -17.87 -2.58 7.54
CA PHE A 113 -17.47 -2.90 8.91
C PHE A 113 -15.96 -3.08 9.03
N LEU A 114 -15.32 -3.78 8.10
CA LEU A 114 -13.88 -3.99 8.09
C LEU A 114 -13.12 -2.67 7.94
N LEU A 115 -13.50 -1.83 6.98
CA LEU A 115 -12.88 -0.52 6.76
C LEU A 115 -12.92 0.34 8.03
N ARG A 116 -14.09 0.43 8.70
CA ARG A 116 -14.20 1.14 10.00
C ARG A 116 -13.36 0.50 11.10
N ARG A 117 -13.20 -0.82 11.09
CA ARG A 117 -12.36 -1.53 12.05
C ARG A 117 -10.88 -1.30 11.81
N TRP A 118 -10.45 -1.17 10.57
CA TRP A 118 -9.05 -0.97 10.18
C TRP A 118 -8.61 0.49 10.37
N ASP A 119 -9.53 1.41 10.21
CA ASP A 119 -9.28 2.84 10.27
C ASP A 119 -8.82 3.32 11.65
N GLY A 120 -7.77 4.13 11.66
CA GLY A 120 -7.27 4.83 12.84
C GLY A 120 -7.94 6.18 13.10
N GLY A 121 -8.82 6.64 12.18
CA GLY A 121 -9.39 7.98 12.14
C GLY A 121 -8.59 8.94 11.26
N ALA A 122 -9.00 10.21 11.25
CA ALA A 122 -8.31 11.26 10.52
C ALA A 122 -6.82 11.36 10.90
N VAL A 123 -5.99 11.56 9.88
CA VAL A 123 -4.54 11.67 10.02
C VAL A 123 -4.13 13.10 9.66
N LYS A 124 -3.61 13.85 10.61
CA LYS A 124 -2.98 15.14 10.30
C LYS A 124 -1.79 14.92 9.39
N ILE A 125 -1.76 15.59 8.24
CA ILE A 125 -0.65 15.55 7.30
C ILE A 125 0.31 16.70 7.60
N ASP A 126 1.58 16.37 7.86
CA ASP A 126 2.63 17.34 8.21
C ASP A 126 3.41 17.82 6.98
N GLY A 127 3.29 17.12 5.85
CA GLY A 127 3.91 17.51 4.58
C GLY A 127 3.53 16.58 3.45
N THR A 128 3.92 16.92 2.25
CA THR A 128 3.60 16.13 1.05
C THR A 128 4.85 15.58 0.38
N VAL A 129 4.69 14.51 -0.38
CA VAL A 129 5.72 13.92 -1.24
C VAL A 129 5.16 13.70 -2.63
N SER A 130 5.99 13.94 -3.65
CA SER A 130 5.60 13.88 -5.05
C SER A 130 6.58 13.04 -5.86
N GLU A 131 6.18 12.69 -7.07
CA GLU A 131 7.03 11.95 -8.00
C GLU A 131 8.38 12.63 -8.20
N GLY A 132 9.44 11.81 -8.23
CA GLY A 132 10.81 12.27 -8.42
C GLY A 132 11.56 12.58 -7.13
N GLU A 133 10.87 12.75 -6.01
CA GLU A 133 11.52 12.88 -4.70
C GLU A 133 12.15 11.55 -4.26
N GLU A 134 13.05 11.63 -3.29
CA GLU A 134 13.73 10.45 -2.73
C GLU A 134 13.35 10.23 -1.26
N ILE A 135 13.06 8.98 -0.91
CA ILE A 135 12.75 8.54 0.45
C ILE A 135 13.61 7.32 0.78
N ALA A 136 14.52 7.44 1.74
CA ALA A 136 15.32 6.32 2.23
C ALA A 136 16.03 5.55 1.10
N GLY A 137 16.58 6.25 0.09
CA GLY A 137 17.25 5.65 -1.07
C GLY A 137 16.31 5.11 -2.15
N PHE A 138 15.01 5.39 -2.07
CA PHE A 138 14.01 5.04 -3.08
C PHE A 138 13.50 6.28 -3.78
N GLN A 139 13.33 6.20 -5.10
CA GLN A 139 12.62 7.21 -5.89
C GLN A 139 11.11 7.04 -5.69
N VAL A 140 10.41 8.13 -5.41
CA VAL A 140 8.94 8.19 -5.38
C VAL A 140 8.41 8.18 -6.81
N LEU A 141 7.45 7.29 -7.08
CA LEU A 141 6.73 7.20 -8.35
C LEU A 141 5.23 7.34 -8.10
N HIS A 142 4.54 8.14 -8.93
CA HIS A 142 3.10 8.31 -8.87
C HIS A 142 2.38 7.27 -9.73
N PHE A 143 1.47 6.51 -9.13
CA PHE A 143 0.71 5.43 -9.74
C PHE A 143 -0.81 5.64 -9.57
N PRO A 144 -1.40 6.71 -10.15
CA PRO A 144 -2.81 7.01 -9.96
C PRO A 144 -3.71 5.91 -10.51
N GLY A 145 -4.88 5.74 -9.90
CA GLY A 145 -5.90 4.82 -10.40
C GLY A 145 -6.67 4.12 -9.30
N HIS A 146 -6.03 3.36 -8.41
CA HIS A 146 -6.68 2.85 -7.21
C HIS A 146 -7.08 4.00 -6.28
N ALA A 147 -6.17 4.93 -6.04
CA ALA A 147 -6.42 6.23 -5.42
C ALA A 147 -5.81 7.36 -6.28
N PRO A 148 -6.30 8.61 -6.16
CA PRO A 148 -5.81 9.73 -6.99
C PRO A 148 -4.32 9.99 -6.81
N GLY A 149 -3.84 9.97 -5.57
CA GLY A 149 -2.47 10.24 -5.20
C GLY A 149 -1.65 9.02 -4.82
N LEU A 150 -2.04 7.81 -5.24
CA LEU A 150 -1.29 6.61 -4.92
C LEU A 150 0.16 6.70 -5.40
N ILE A 151 1.10 6.59 -4.46
CA ILE A 151 2.54 6.54 -4.73
C ILE A 151 3.13 5.18 -4.39
N GLY A 152 4.20 4.86 -5.09
CA GLY A 152 5.08 3.74 -4.79
C GLY A 152 6.53 4.19 -4.72
N LEU A 153 7.39 3.29 -4.27
CA LEU A 153 8.81 3.51 -4.08
C LEU A 153 9.59 2.55 -4.98
N TRP A 154 10.56 3.07 -5.72
CA TRP A 154 11.40 2.32 -6.64
C TRP A 154 12.86 2.45 -6.30
N ARG A 155 13.57 1.32 -6.20
CA ARG A 155 15.01 1.28 -6.06
C ARG A 155 15.63 0.51 -7.22
N GLN A 156 16.33 1.25 -8.09
CA GLN A 156 16.92 0.74 -9.33
C GLN A 156 18.02 -0.30 -9.08
N SER A 157 18.81 -0.15 -8.02
CA SER A 157 20.01 -0.96 -7.78
C SER A 157 19.73 -2.47 -7.62
N ASP A 158 18.56 -2.81 -7.05
CA ASP A 158 18.12 -4.20 -6.85
C ASP A 158 16.74 -4.46 -7.49
N ARG A 159 16.23 -3.50 -8.26
CA ARG A 159 14.93 -3.55 -8.95
C ARG A 159 13.78 -3.90 -7.99
N LEU A 160 13.81 -3.28 -6.81
CA LEU A 160 12.78 -3.43 -5.78
C LEU A 160 11.73 -2.34 -5.94
N ALA A 161 10.47 -2.76 -6.07
CA ALA A 161 9.31 -1.88 -6.09
C ALA A 161 8.42 -2.12 -4.86
N ILE A 162 8.18 -1.09 -4.05
CA ILE A 162 7.20 -1.11 -2.96
C ILE A 162 6.03 -0.25 -3.42
N VAL A 163 4.94 -0.89 -3.83
CA VAL A 163 3.92 -0.25 -4.65
C VAL A 163 2.53 -0.25 -4.03
N SER A 164 2.41 -0.80 -2.81
CA SER A 164 1.12 -0.85 -2.13
C SER A 164 0.02 -1.40 -3.06
N ASP A 165 -1.08 -0.70 -3.24
CA ASP A 165 -2.26 -1.12 -3.96
C ASP A 165 -2.28 -0.73 -5.46
N VAL A 166 -1.10 -0.49 -6.04
CA VAL A 166 -0.96 -0.45 -7.51
C VAL A 166 -1.33 -1.80 -8.10
N VAL A 167 -0.97 -2.88 -7.42
CA VAL A 167 -1.25 -4.25 -7.83
C VAL A 167 -1.72 -5.07 -6.65
N TYR A 168 -2.72 -5.91 -6.87
CA TYR A 168 -3.25 -6.84 -5.88
C TYR A 168 -2.64 -8.23 -6.03
N LEU A 169 -2.23 -8.81 -4.89
CA LEU A 169 -1.86 -10.22 -4.73
C LEU A 169 -2.95 -10.99 -3.98
N VAL A 170 -4.11 -10.36 -3.83
CA VAL A 170 -5.29 -10.85 -3.14
C VAL A 170 -6.52 -10.72 -4.03
N ASP A 171 -7.38 -11.75 -4.04
CA ASP A 171 -8.74 -11.62 -4.58
C ASP A 171 -9.59 -10.89 -3.54
N SER A 172 -9.71 -9.57 -3.69
CA SER A 172 -10.47 -8.71 -2.79
C SER A 172 -11.97 -9.03 -2.79
N THR A 173 -12.48 -9.66 -3.85
CA THR A 173 -13.90 -10.04 -3.95
C THR A 173 -14.21 -11.30 -3.15
N ARG A 174 -13.21 -12.10 -2.78
CA ARG A 174 -13.35 -13.35 -2.03
C ARG A 174 -12.54 -13.39 -0.74
N LEU A 175 -11.80 -12.32 -0.44
CA LEU A 175 -10.94 -12.20 0.74
C LEU A 175 -9.93 -13.35 0.88
N LYS A 176 -9.26 -13.70 -0.20
CA LYS A 176 -8.25 -14.76 -0.22
C LYS A 176 -7.07 -14.40 -1.13
N PRO A 177 -5.87 -14.94 -0.84
CA PRO A 177 -4.71 -14.76 -1.72
C PRO A 177 -4.98 -15.23 -3.15
N LEU A 178 -4.37 -14.56 -4.12
CA LEU A 178 -4.27 -15.09 -5.48
C LEU A 178 -3.32 -16.29 -5.51
N PRO A 179 -3.40 -17.16 -6.54
CA PRO A 179 -2.40 -18.18 -6.76
C PRO A 179 -0.98 -17.63 -6.80
N ALA A 180 -0.02 -18.41 -6.35
CA ALA A 180 1.39 -17.98 -6.34
C ALA A 180 1.86 -17.60 -7.76
N GLY A 181 2.52 -16.45 -7.89
CA GLY A 181 2.97 -15.91 -9.16
C GLY A 181 1.90 -15.20 -9.98
N GLU A 182 0.69 -15.02 -9.44
CA GLU A 182 -0.36 -14.21 -10.06
C GLU A 182 -0.50 -12.84 -9.40
N ALA A 183 -0.96 -11.88 -10.19
CA ALA A 183 -1.30 -10.53 -9.77
C ALA A 183 -2.57 -10.06 -10.49
N SER A 184 -3.23 -9.05 -9.96
CA SER A 184 -4.38 -8.40 -10.59
C SER A 184 -4.34 -6.88 -10.42
N VAL A 185 -5.03 -6.17 -11.30
CA VAL A 185 -5.39 -4.77 -11.05
C VAL A 185 -6.42 -4.73 -9.92
N PRO A 186 -6.45 -3.68 -9.08
CA PRO A 186 -7.54 -3.47 -8.12
C PRO A 186 -8.91 -3.53 -8.81
N HIS A 187 -9.88 -4.20 -8.18
CA HIS A 187 -11.25 -4.27 -8.71
C HIS A 187 -11.85 -2.87 -8.84
N PRO A 188 -12.67 -2.57 -9.88
CA PRO A 188 -13.28 -1.24 -10.09
C PRO A 188 -13.96 -0.67 -8.85
N ALA A 189 -14.62 -1.50 -8.03
CA ALA A 189 -15.25 -1.09 -6.77
C ALA A 189 -14.31 -0.36 -5.78
N TRP A 190 -13.01 -0.54 -5.93
CA TRP A 190 -11.95 0.06 -5.08
C TRP A 190 -11.17 1.14 -5.80
N ALA A 191 -11.36 1.31 -7.11
CA ALA A 191 -10.54 2.19 -7.92
C ALA A 191 -11.21 3.55 -8.13
N TRP A 192 -10.45 4.62 -7.92
CA TRP A 192 -10.83 5.97 -8.32
C TRP A 192 -11.01 6.08 -9.84
N ASP A 193 -10.07 5.49 -10.59
CA ASP A 193 -10.08 5.42 -12.06
C ASP A 193 -9.43 4.10 -12.50
N HIS A 194 -10.26 3.14 -12.88
CA HIS A 194 -9.79 1.80 -13.24
C HIS A 194 -8.91 1.79 -14.49
N ALA A 195 -9.13 2.68 -15.45
CA ALA A 195 -8.29 2.78 -16.65
C ALA A 195 -6.88 3.28 -16.29
N LYS A 196 -6.78 4.26 -15.39
CA LYS A 196 -5.49 4.72 -14.84
C LYS A 196 -4.82 3.64 -13.99
N ALA A 197 -5.59 2.86 -13.21
CA ALA A 197 -5.02 1.74 -12.45
C ALA A 197 -4.32 0.73 -13.37
N LYS A 198 -4.92 0.38 -14.51
CA LYS A 198 -4.28 -0.47 -15.53
C LYS A 198 -3.00 0.17 -16.09
N GLN A 199 -3.04 1.46 -16.43
CA GLN A 199 -1.86 2.18 -16.91
C GLN A 199 -0.74 2.18 -15.86
N SER A 200 -1.08 2.33 -14.59
CA SER A 200 -0.14 2.28 -13.48
C SER A 200 0.51 0.90 -13.34
N VAL A 201 -0.23 -0.19 -13.54
CA VAL A 201 0.35 -1.55 -13.57
C VAL A 201 1.25 -1.76 -14.78
N HIS A 202 0.87 -1.26 -15.98
CA HIS A 202 1.76 -1.28 -17.15
C HIS A 202 3.04 -0.47 -16.91
N ARG A 203 2.92 0.71 -16.28
CA ARG A 203 4.09 1.52 -15.88
C ARG A 203 5.00 0.74 -14.93
N LEU A 204 4.44 0.04 -13.93
CA LEU A 204 5.20 -0.82 -13.03
C LEU A 204 5.89 -1.96 -13.78
N ALA A 205 5.20 -2.60 -14.72
CA ALA A 205 5.77 -3.66 -15.56
C ALA A 205 6.98 -3.18 -16.38
N ALA A 206 6.92 -1.95 -16.91
CA ALA A 206 8.00 -1.35 -17.69
C ALA A 206 9.28 -1.07 -16.87
N LEU A 207 9.21 -1.03 -15.53
CA LEU A 207 10.39 -0.94 -14.65
C LEU A 207 11.14 -2.27 -14.55
N GLU A 208 10.55 -3.37 -15.01
CA GLU A 208 11.11 -4.74 -14.93
C GLU A 208 11.54 -5.11 -13.50
N PRO A 209 10.65 -5.00 -12.50
CA PRO A 209 11.01 -5.26 -11.11
C PRO A 209 11.44 -6.70 -10.89
N ALA A 210 12.42 -6.91 -10.00
CA ALA A 210 12.80 -8.24 -9.52
C ALA A 210 11.96 -8.66 -8.29
N VAL A 211 11.48 -7.67 -7.55
CA VAL A 211 10.61 -7.86 -6.40
C VAL A 211 9.52 -6.80 -6.39
N VAL A 212 8.28 -7.21 -6.22
CA VAL A 212 7.12 -6.32 -6.05
C VAL A 212 6.51 -6.52 -4.68
N CYS A 213 6.48 -5.46 -3.89
CA CYS A 213 5.94 -5.39 -2.54
C CYS A 213 4.59 -4.66 -2.58
N ALA A 214 3.50 -5.41 -2.55
CA ALA A 214 2.14 -4.87 -2.53
C ALA A 214 1.67 -4.49 -1.11
N GLY A 215 0.53 -3.80 -0.99
CA GLY A 215 -0.10 -3.46 0.29
C GLY A 215 -0.63 -4.69 1.04
N HIS A 216 -0.85 -5.77 0.31
CA HIS A 216 -1.40 -7.01 0.83
C HIS A 216 -0.55 -8.20 0.40
N GLU A 217 -0.56 -9.26 1.24
CA GLU A 217 0.11 -10.54 1.01
C GLU A 217 1.65 -10.46 0.99
N ARG A 218 2.31 -11.56 0.62
CA ARG A 218 3.77 -11.65 0.54
C ARG A 218 4.27 -11.00 -0.74
N PRO A 219 5.51 -10.45 -0.71
CA PRO A 219 6.13 -9.90 -1.92
C PRO A 219 6.13 -10.90 -3.08
N LEU A 220 5.76 -10.43 -4.26
CA LEU A 220 5.85 -11.18 -5.50
C LEU A 220 7.31 -11.18 -5.98
N ARG A 221 7.82 -12.36 -6.28
CA ARG A 221 9.20 -12.60 -6.74
C ARG A 221 9.17 -13.52 -7.94
N GLY A 222 10.07 -13.33 -8.89
CA GLY A 222 10.17 -14.19 -10.07
C GLY A 222 11.04 -13.60 -11.16
N GLU A 223 11.39 -14.43 -12.14
CA GLU A 223 12.24 -14.00 -13.28
C GLU A 223 11.47 -13.16 -14.31
N ASN A 224 10.14 -13.38 -14.44
CA ASN A 224 9.28 -12.77 -15.47
C ASN A 224 8.14 -11.93 -14.87
N LEU A 225 8.45 -11.09 -13.86
CA LEU A 225 7.41 -10.27 -13.22
C LEU A 225 6.79 -9.26 -14.20
N ARG A 226 7.55 -8.79 -15.20
CA ARG A 226 7.02 -7.94 -16.25
C ARG A 226 5.81 -8.58 -16.93
N GLU A 227 5.93 -9.80 -17.45
CA GLU A 227 4.83 -10.51 -18.11
C GLU A 227 3.66 -10.78 -17.18
N THR A 228 3.93 -11.07 -15.89
CA THR A 228 2.88 -11.26 -14.88
C THR A 228 2.07 -9.98 -14.67
N LEU A 229 2.73 -8.84 -14.59
CA LEU A 229 2.10 -7.53 -14.43
C LEU A 229 1.33 -7.10 -15.69
N GLU A 230 1.93 -7.30 -16.89
CA GLU A 230 1.25 -7.03 -18.18
C GLU A 230 -0.03 -7.86 -18.29
N ARG A 231 0.03 -9.18 -18.02
CA ARG A 231 -1.17 -10.04 -17.99
C ARG A 231 -2.20 -9.58 -16.96
N ALA A 232 -1.77 -9.08 -15.79
CA ALA A 232 -2.67 -8.56 -14.79
C ALA A 232 -3.42 -7.32 -15.29
N ALA A 233 -2.73 -6.39 -15.98
CA ALA A 233 -3.31 -5.20 -16.54
C ALA A 233 -4.27 -5.47 -17.71
N ASP A 234 -4.03 -6.54 -18.49
CA ASP A 234 -4.80 -6.88 -19.68
C ASP A 234 -6.07 -7.73 -19.39
N LYS A 235 -6.15 -8.34 -18.18
CA LYS A 235 -7.23 -9.29 -17.83
C LYS A 235 -8.63 -8.67 -17.60
N PHE A 236 -8.81 -7.33 -17.63
CA PHE A 236 -10.10 -6.67 -17.35
C PHE A 236 -10.50 -5.66 -18.42
#